data_6012095a759c1721b78975b33971e2fc
#
_entry.id   6012095a759c1721b78975b33971e2fc
#
_cell.length_a   1.000
_cell.length_b   1.000
_cell.length_c   1.000
_cell.angle_alpha   90.00
_cell.angle_beta   90.00
_cell.angle_gamma   90.00
#
_symmetry.space_group_name_H-M   'P 1'
#
loop_
_entity.id
_entity.type
_entity.pdbx_description
1 polymer ?
#
loop_
_entity_poly.entity_id
_entity_poly.type
_entity_poly.pdbx_seq_one_letter_code
_entity_poly.pdbx_strand_id
1 'polypeptide(L)'
;MSGKSLIFAVQYLRSLRGGSQPILVRASDGLLYVVKFTNNLQGPNLPFNESIGSEIYRACGLPGPRWKPLLVSDSFIDSNRDCWIQTPLGRLRPESGLCFGSCFLGGQGNRLLEILPATSFRRVRNHDSFWLAWLIDICAGHADNRQAIFLEDGAGWLDPFFVDHGHLFGGPEGGLRRGFLASRYLDPRIYQRLTSEQHLAIRKNAGGLDVDQLWKGIEALPHDWKTTSALSEYAECLSRLSDSKLLQNIVDTMLCTLARDNGLERLEPQFGRKPPVAVLRPGVQATKLDCRCVA
;
A
#
# COMPACT_ATOMS: atom_id res chain seq x y z
N MET A 1 -4.26 2.59 -31.02
CA MET A 1 -3.43 2.43 -29.81
C MET A 1 -2.96 3.81 -29.40
N SER A 2 -3.60 4.46 -28.44
CA SER A 2 -3.12 5.73 -27.89
C SER A 2 -1.84 5.43 -27.15
N GLY A 3 -0.68 5.90 -27.68
CA GLY A 3 0.61 5.75 -27.03
C GLY A 3 0.58 6.40 -25.65
N LYS A 4 0.50 5.58 -24.61
CA LYS A 4 0.69 6.11 -23.25
C LYS A 4 2.11 6.69 -23.21
N SER A 5 2.23 8.01 -23.19
CA SER A 5 3.51 8.70 -23.05
C SER A 5 4.19 8.20 -21.77
N LEU A 6 5.42 7.72 -21.92
CA LEU A 6 6.27 7.32 -20.79
C LEU A 6 6.49 8.54 -19.90
N ILE A 7 6.19 8.42 -18.61
CA ILE A 7 6.47 9.48 -17.63
C ILE A 7 7.85 9.25 -17.01
N PHE A 8 8.54 10.33 -16.68
CA PHE A 8 9.88 10.28 -16.10
C PHE A 8 10.05 11.28 -14.95
N ALA A 9 10.97 10.99 -14.03
CA ALA A 9 11.31 11.87 -12.93
C ALA A 9 12.02 13.12 -13.45
N VAL A 10 11.53 14.29 -13.05
CA VAL A 10 12.06 15.60 -13.46
C VAL A 10 12.77 16.30 -12.30
N GLN A 11 12.18 16.25 -11.12
CA GLN A 11 12.69 16.95 -9.95
C GLN A 11 12.62 16.05 -8.72
N TYR A 12 13.75 15.87 -8.04
CA TYR A 12 13.79 15.27 -6.70
C TYR A 12 13.31 16.30 -5.66
N LEU A 13 12.45 15.89 -4.76
CA LEU A 13 11.94 16.75 -3.71
C LEU A 13 12.49 16.35 -2.34
N ARG A 14 12.39 15.08 -1.99
CA ARG A 14 12.92 14.55 -0.72
C ARG A 14 12.86 13.02 -0.67
N SER A 15 13.65 12.43 0.20
CA SER A 15 13.49 11.03 0.62
C SER A 15 12.33 10.90 1.61
N LEU A 16 11.66 9.74 1.60
CA LEU A 16 10.61 9.39 2.53
C LEU A 16 11.08 8.28 3.46
N ARG A 17 10.41 8.13 4.59
CA ARG A 17 10.68 7.06 5.55
C ARG A 17 10.09 5.74 5.05
N GLY A 18 10.71 4.61 5.43
CA GLY A 18 10.24 3.27 5.10
C GLY A 18 11.39 2.35 4.73
N GLY A 19 11.19 1.04 4.81
CA GLY A 19 12.22 0.03 4.51
C GLY A 19 12.69 0.05 3.05
N SER A 20 11.81 0.37 2.10
CA SER A 20 12.15 0.53 0.68
C SER A 20 12.81 1.88 0.35
N GLN A 21 12.94 2.80 1.32
CA GLN A 21 13.52 4.13 1.18
C GLN A 21 13.00 4.88 -0.05
N PRO A 22 11.67 5.09 -0.15
CA PRO A 22 11.10 5.73 -1.32
C PRO A 22 11.47 7.20 -1.39
N ILE A 23 11.41 7.77 -2.59
CA ILE A 23 11.62 9.19 -2.82
C ILE A 23 10.36 9.86 -3.34
N LEU A 24 10.19 11.14 -3.02
CA LEU A 24 9.16 11.99 -3.60
C LEU A 24 9.75 12.77 -4.76
N VAL A 25 9.15 12.64 -5.92
CA VAL A 25 9.58 13.35 -7.14
C VAL A 25 8.41 14.06 -7.81
N ARG A 26 8.72 15.10 -8.58
CA ARG A 26 7.84 15.64 -9.62
C ARG A 26 8.16 14.92 -10.92
N ALA A 27 7.14 14.42 -11.61
CA ALA A 27 7.29 13.77 -12.90
C ALA A 27 6.97 14.72 -14.08
N SER A 28 7.24 14.25 -15.30
CA SER A 28 7.06 14.99 -16.55
C SER A 28 5.61 15.35 -16.86
N ASP A 29 4.64 14.68 -16.24
CA ASP A 29 3.21 15.02 -16.31
C ASP A 29 2.79 16.09 -15.28
N GLY A 30 3.76 16.64 -14.53
CA GLY A 30 3.56 17.68 -13.51
C GLY A 30 3.07 17.15 -12.15
N LEU A 31 2.71 15.88 -12.05
CA LEU A 31 2.24 15.27 -10.81
C LEU A 31 3.39 14.85 -9.89
N LEU A 32 3.05 14.66 -8.60
CA LEU A 32 3.99 14.15 -7.61
C LEU A 32 3.82 12.64 -7.44
N TYR A 33 4.94 11.94 -7.35
CA TYR A 33 4.98 10.49 -7.18
C TYR A 33 5.89 10.08 -6.04
N VAL A 34 5.44 9.09 -5.28
CA VAL A 34 6.29 8.30 -4.39
C VAL A 34 6.90 7.19 -5.23
N VAL A 35 8.21 7.21 -5.38
CA VAL A 35 8.96 6.28 -6.25
C VAL A 35 9.75 5.30 -5.40
N LYS A 36 9.62 4.01 -5.70
CA LYS A 36 10.39 2.92 -5.11
C LYS A 36 11.31 2.33 -6.19
N PHE A 37 12.62 2.34 -5.92
CA PHE A 37 13.64 1.79 -6.83
C PHE A 37 13.55 0.27 -6.91
N THR A 38 13.99 -0.31 -8.05
CA THR A 38 14.00 -1.76 -8.28
C THR A 38 15.06 -2.48 -7.47
N ASN A 39 16.24 -1.87 -7.30
CA ASN A 39 17.34 -2.40 -6.49
C ASN A 39 17.27 -1.97 -5.01
N ASN A 40 16.07 -1.75 -4.46
CA ASN A 40 15.92 -1.44 -3.06
C ASN A 40 16.32 -2.62 -2.14
N LEU A 41 16.58 -2.32 -0.86
CA LEU A 41 17.09 -3.30 0.10
C LEU A 41 16.07 -4.36 0.55
N GLN A 42 14.79 -4.20 0.19
CA GLN A 42 13.76 -5.16 0.58
C GLN A 42 13.73 -6.40 -0.31
N GLY A 43 14.00 -6.26 -1.62
CA GLY A 43 14.07 -7.39 -2.53
C GLY A 43 13.50 -7.12 -3.93
N PRO A 44 13.75 -8.04 -4.88
CA PRO A 44 13.47 -7.85 -6.30
C PRO A 44 11.98 -7.89 -6.66
N ASN A 45 11.13 -8.54 -5.86
CA ASN A 45 9.70 -8.65 -6.15
C ASN A 45 8.91 -7.39 -5.79
N LEU A 46 9.53 -6.39 -5.14
CA LEU A 46 8.83 -5.21 -4.65
C LEU A 46 8.05 -4.47 -5.73
N PRO A 47 8.58 -4.16 -6.93
CA PRO A 47 7.83 -3.45 -7.96
C PRO A 47 6.60 -4.23 -8.45
N PHE A 48 6.73 -5.56 -8.58
CA PHE A 48 5.62 -6.45 -8.91
C PHE A 48 4.54 -6.41 -7.83
N ASN A 49 4.94 -6.65 -6.58
CA ASN A 49 4.03 -6.71 -5.44
C ASN A 49 3.25 -5.40 -5.26
N GLU A 50 3.92 -4.25 -5.36
CA GLU A 50 3.30 -2.92 -5.30
C GLU A 50 2.28 -2.72 -6.42
N SER A 51 2.66 -3.08 -7.65
CA SER A 51 1.83 -2.86 -8.82
C SER A 51 0.58 -3.74 -8.80
N ILE A 52 0.76 -5.04 -8.64
CA ILE A 52 -0.33 -6.00 -8.67
C ILE A 52 -1.17 -5.93 -7.40
N GLY A 53 -0.56 -5.68 -6.25
CA GLY A 53 -1.30 -5.42 -5.02
C GLY A 53 -2.24 -4.22 -5.16
N SER A 54 -1.76 -3.12 -5.74
CA SER A 54 -2.60 -1.95 -6.04
C SER A 54 -3.77 -2.29 -6.97
N GLU A 55 -3.55 -3.14 -7.99
CA GLU A 55 -4.61 -3.56 -8.92
C GLU A 55 -5.65 -4.49 -8.26
N ILE A 56 -5.23 -5.45 -7.42
CA ILE A 56 -6.15 -6.29 -6.65
C ILE A 56 -7.00 -5.43 -5.71
N TYR A 57 -6.39 -4.53 -4.97
CA TYR A 57 -7.10 -3.64 -4.05
C TYR A 57 -8.11 -2.80 -4.81
N ARG A 58 -7.73 -2.19 -5.92
CA ARG A 58 -8.63 -1.41 -6.78
C ARG A 58 -9.78 -2.26 -7.33
N ALA A 59 -9.50 -3.47 -7.80
CA ALA A 59 -10.51 -4.39 -8.32
C ALA A 59 -11.53 -4.83 -7.25
N CYS A 60 -11.09 -4.92 -5.98
CA CYS A 60 -11.96 -5.16 -4.83
C CYS A 60 -12.70 -3.91 -4.33
N GLY A 61 -12.51 -2.75 -4.95
CA GLY A 61 -13.14 -1.49 -4.53
C GLY A 61 -12.46 -0.80 -3.34
N LEU A 62 -11.23 -1.19 -3.00
CA LEU A 62 -10.46 -0.55 -1.95
C LEU A 62 -9.74 0.70 -2.46
N PRO A 63 -9.77 1.82 -1.71
CA PRO A 63 -9.09 3.04 -2.11
C PRO A 63 -7.58 2.92 -1.94
N GLY A 64 -6.85 3.36 -2.95
CA GLY A 64 -5.40 3.45 -2.96
C GLY A 64 -4.93 4.50 -3.97
N PRO A 65 -3.68 4.99 -3.87
CA PRO A 65 -3.16 5.91 -4.86
C PRO A 65 -3.04 5.23 -6.24
N ARG A 66 -3.31 5.97 -7.30
CA ARG A 66 -2.99 5.50 -8.65
C ARG A 66 -1.49 5.32 -8.79
N TRP A 67 -1.08 4.36 -9.59
CA TRP A 67 0.33 4.10 -9.84
C TRP A 67 0.65 4.01 -11.34
N LYS A 68 1.91 4.18 -11.69
CA LYS A 68 2.44 4.00 -13.06
C LYS A 68 3.89 3.55 -12.99
N PRO A 69 4.40 2.81 -14.00
CA PRO A 69 5.82 2.73 -14.23
C PRO A 69 6.36 4.13 -14.53
N LEU A 70 7.41 4.55 -13.82
CA LEU A 70 8.03 5.85 -13.93
C LEU A 70 9.52 5.67 -14.23
N LEU A 71 10.00 6.29 -15.29
CA LEU A 71 11.41 6.23 -15.68
C LEU A 71 12.23 7.17 -14.77
N VAL A 72 13.28 6.60 -14.18
CA VAL A 72 14.32 7.36 -13.46
C VAL A 72 15.63 7.21 -14.24
N SER A 73 16.16 8.30 -14.77
CA SER A 73 17.38 8.28 -15.58
C SER A 73 18.65 8.30 -14.73
N ASP A 74 19.78 7.86 -15.32
CA ASP A 74 21.09 7.99 -14.69
C ASP A 74 21.43 9.45 -14.35
N SER A 75 21.16 10.36 -15.28
CA SER A 75 21.41 11.79 -15.07
C SER A 75 20.60 12.36 -13.89
N PHE A 76 19.36 11.89 -13.70
CA PHE A 76 18.56 12.26 -12.52
C PHE A 76 19.19 11.76 -11.23
N ILE A 77 19.63 10.49 -11.19
CA ILE A 77 20.24 9.87 -10.00
C ILE A 77 21.56 10.56 -9.64
N ASP A 78 22.42 10.80 -10.64
CA ASP A 78 23.74 11.38 -10.43
C ASP A 78 23.70 12.85 -10.02
N SER A 79 22.66 13.58 -10.47
CA SER A 79 22.40 14.95 -10.07
C SER A 79 21.78 15.09 -8.67
N ASN A 80 21.23 13.99 -8.11
CA ASN A 80 20.48 14.01 -6.85
C ASN A 80 20.98 12.93 -5.88
N ARG A 81 22.21 13.07 -5.39
CA ARG A 81 22.82 12.07 -4.48
C ARG A 81 22.05 11.83 -3.18
N ASP A 82 21.15 12.73 -2.79
CA ASP A 82 20.26 12.54 -1.64
C ASP A 82 19.18 11.48 -1.86
N CYS A 83 18.94 11.05 -3.12
CA CYS A 83 18.07 9.92 -3.44
C CYS A 83 18.76 8.55 -3.28
N TRP A 84 20.09 8.51 -2.99
CA TRP A 84 20.81 7.25 -2.85
C TRP A 84 20.38 6.48 -1.61
N ILE A 85 20.28 5.15 -1.79
CA ILE A 85 19.79 4.23 -0.76
C ILE A 85 20.82 4.15 0.39
N GLN A 86 20.37 4.36 1.62
CA GLN A 86 21.23 4.26 2.81
C GLN A 86 21.39 2.78 3.18
N THR A 87 22.63 2.34 3.40
CA THR A 87 22.95 0.99 3.86
C THR A 87 23.86 1.07 5.10
N PRO A 88 24.01 0.01 5.88
CA PRO A 88 24.95 -0.02 7.00
C PRO A 88 26.42 0.21 6.59
N LEU A 89 26.75 -0.07 5.32
CA LEU A 89 28.10 0.07 4.77
C LEU A 89 28.31 1.39 4.01
N GLY A 90 27.32 2.26 3.94
CA GLY A 90 27.37 3.51 3.20
C GLY A 90 26.16 3.72 2.29
N ARG A 91 26.34 4.48 1.21
CA ARG A 91 25.25 4.75 0.26
C ARG A 91 25.36 3.86 -0.98
N LEU A 92 24.26 3.23 -1.34
CA LEU A 92 24.12 2.49 -2.59
C LEU A 92 23.46 3.38 -3.64
N ARG A 93 24.07 3.48 -4.83
CA ARG A 93 23.48 4.18 -5.96
C ARG A 93 22.23 3.41 -6.44
N PRO A 94 21.06 4.06 -6.57
CA PRO A 94 19.91 3.43 -7.20
C PRO A 94 20.19 3.04 -8.66
N GLU A 95 19.53 1.99 -9.13
CA GLU A 95 19.52 1.64 -10.54
C GLU A 95 18.58 2.55 -11.32
N SER A 96 19.03 2.99 -12.50
CA SER A 96 18.17 3.69 -13.45
C SER A 96 17.22 2.74 -14.16
N GLY A 97 16.13 3.24 -14.67
CA GLY A 97 15.14 2.46 -15.39
C GLY A 97 13.72 2.71 -14.93
N LEU A 98 12.82 1.77 -15.25
CA LEU A 98 11.43 1.84 -14.82
C LEU A 98 11.31 1.45 -13.35
N CYS A 99 10.80 2.38 -12.54
CA CYS A 99 10.53 2.21 -11.12
C CYS A 99 9.01 2.23 -10.86
N PHE A 100 8.59 1.63 -9.76
CA PHE A 100 7.22 1.79 -9.29
C PHE A 100 7.00 3.24 -8.80
N GLY A 101 5.98 3.91 -9.35
CA GLY A 101 5.61 5.27 -8.95
C GLY A 101 4.14 5.33 -8.57
N SER A 102 3.81 5.58 -7.29
CA SER A 102 2.45 5.85 -6.84
C SER A 102 2.19 7.35 -6.71
N CYS A 103 1.02 7.81 -7.15
CA CYS A 103 0.64 9.22 -7.02
C CYS A 103 0.66 9.65 -5.55
N PHE A 104 1.34 10.76 -5.27
CA PHE A 104 1.36 11.33 -3.93
C PHE A 104 0.03 11.99 -3.60
N LEU A 105 -0.63 11.54 -2.53
CA LEU A 105 -1.95 12.03 -2.13
C LEU A 105 -1.92 13.34 -1.34
N GLY A 106 -0.76 13.78 -0.88
CA GLY A 106 -0.61 15.05 -0.15
C GLY A 106 -0.49 16.25 -1.11
N GLY A 107 -0.80 17.46 -0.63
CA GLY A 107 -0.47 18.71 -1.34
C GLY A 107 -1.64 19.50 -1.93
N GLN A 108 -2.89 19.05 -1.78
CA GLN A 108 -4.09 19.78 -2.27
C GLN A 108 -4.85 20.55 -1.16
N GLY A 109 -4.15 20.93 -0.08
CA GLY A 109 -4.81 21.55 1.07
C GLY A 109 -5.45 20.55 2.04
N ASN A 110 -5.52 19.27 1.69
CA ASN A 110 -5.98 18.21 2.58
C ASN A 110 -4.87 17.82 3.55
N ARG A 111 -5.24 17.61 4.79
CA ARG A 111 -4.32 17.08 5.79
C ARG A 111 -4.15 15.58 5.60
N LEU A 112 -2.92 15.15 5.39
CA LEU A 112 -2.55 13.75 5.29
C LEU A 112 -2.04 13.25 6.65
N LEU A 113 -2.58 12.14 7.13
CA LEU A 113 -2.16 11.48 8.36
C LEU A 113 -1.62 10.08 8.02
N GLU A 114 -0.38 9.81 8.38
CA GLU A 114 0.24 8.48 8.27
C GLU A 114 -0.07 7.59 9.49
N ILE A 115 -0.36 8.22 10.62
CA ILE A 115 -0.72 7.55 11.88
C ILE A 115 -1.99 8.19 12.42
N LEU A 116 -2.97 7.37 12.77
CA LEU A 116 -4.20 7.83 13.39
C LEU A 116 -3.99 8.14 14.88
N PRO A 117 -4.28 9.39 15.32
CA PRO A 117 -4.41 9.67 16.75
C PRO A 117 -5.54 8.85 17.37
N ALA A 118 -5.36 8.43 18.61
CA ALA A 118 -6.34 7.60 19.34
C ALA A 118 -7.78 8.15 19.34
N THR A 119 -7.92 9.47 19.31
CA THR A 119 -9.21 10.17 19.30
C THR A 119 -9.87 10.24 17.92
N SER A 120 -9.17 9.83 16.85
CA SER A 120 -9.60 10.04 15.47
C SER A 120 -10.32 8.84 14.83
N PHE A 121 -10.31 7.66 15.48
CA PHE A 121 -10.93 6.45 14.91
C PHE A 121 -12.41 6.61 14.57
N ARG A 122 -13.17 7.36 15.37
CA ARG A 122 -14.60 7.62 15.12
C ARG A 122 -14.86 8.49 13.88
N ARG A 123 -13.83 9.17 13.37
CA ARG A 123 -13.90 10.02 12.19
C ARG A 123 -13.47 9.29 10.91
N VAL A 124 -13.00 8.05 11.02
CA VAL A 124 -12.64 7.24 9.86
C VAL A 124 -13.92 6.75 9.19
N ARG A 125 -14.00 6.95 7.87
CA ARG A 125 -15.05 6.37 7.03
C ARG A 125 -14.67 4.96 6.60
N ASN A 126 -15.66 4.20 6.15
CA ASN A 126 -15.46 2.88 5.51
C ASN A 126 -14.61 1.93 6.37
N HIS A 127 -14.93 1.77 7.65
CA HIS A 127 -14.26 0.83 8.54
C HIS A 127 -14.25 -0.62 8.02
N ASP A 128 -15.26 -1.02 7.27
CA ASP A 128 -15.38 -2.32 6.63
C ASP A 128 -14.30 -2.55 5.56
N SER A 129 -13.74 -1.50 4.97
CA SER A 129 -12.62 -1.60 4.04
C SER A 129 -11.36 -2.23 4.67
N PHE A 130 -11.14 -2.04 5.98
CA PHE A 130 -10.02 -2.67 6.69
C PHE A 130 -10.20 -4.19 6.85
N TRP A 131 -11.45 -4.65 6.99
CA TRP A 131 -11.74 -6.07 7.00
C TRP A 131 -11.50 -6.71 5.65
N LEU A 132 -11.93 -6.04 4.57
CA LEU A 132 -11.69 -6.50 3.21
C LEU A 132 -10.19 -6.50 2.89
N ALA A 133 -9.45 -5.43 3.25
CA ALA A 133 -8.01 -5.36 3.09
C ALA A 133 -7.30 -6.51 3.81
N TRP A 134 -7.69 -6.80 5.07
CA TRP A 134 -7.11 -7.90 5.84
C TRP A 134 -7.40 -9.27 5.23
N LEU A 135 -8.63 -9.51 4.72
CA LEU A 135 -8.97 -10.73 4.00
C LEU A 135 -8.10 -10.93 2.76
N ILE A 136 -7.92 -9.87 1.94
CA ILE A 136 -7.05 -9.90 0.76
C ILE A 136 -5.60 -10.18 1.18
N ASP A 137 -5.11 -9.52 2.21
CA ASP A 137 -3.73 -9.69 2.70
C ASP A 137 -3.45 -11.11 3.18
N ILE A 138 -4.42 -11.76 3.83
CA ILE A 138 -4.30 -13.17 4.22
C ILE A 138 -4.22 -14.05 2.98
N CYS A 139 -5.10 -13.84 1.99
CA CYS A 139 -5.09 -14.61 0.75
C CYS A 139 -3.80 -14.41 -0.05
N ALA A 140 -3.29 -13.18 -0.06
CA ALA A 140 -2.05 -12.82 -0.76
C ALA A 140 -0.76 -13.10 0.02
N GLY A 141 -0.86 -13.63 1.26
CA GLY A 141 0.31 -13.94 2.07
C GLY A 141 1.13 -12.68 2.42
N HIS A 142 0.46 -11.58 2.80
CA HIS A 142 1.13 -10.33 3.16
C HIS A 142 2.05 -10.52 4.37
N ALA A 143 3.31 -10.17 4.23
CA ALA A 143 4.36 -10.47 5.21
C ALA A 143 4.63 -9.32 6.20
N ASP A 144 3.87 -8.23 6.17
CA ASP A 144 3.99 -7.10 7.09
C ASP A 144 2.61 -6.60 7.54
N ASN A 145 2.57 -5.65 8.49
CA ASN A 145 1.33 -5.01 8.88
C ASN A 145 0.76 -4.15 7.75
N ARG A 146 -0.56 -4.19 7.56
CA ARG A 146 -1.23 -3.34 6.58
C ARG A 146 -1.02 -1.87 6.93
N GLN A 147 -0.54 -1.09 5.95
CA GLN A 147 -0.39 0.35 6.06
C GLN A 147 -1.54 1.07 5.34
N ALA A 148 -2.02 2.13 5.97
CA ALA A 148 -2.98 3.06 5.39
C ALA A 148 -2.59 4.47 5.74
N ILE A 149 -2.81 5.38 4.81
CA ILE A 149 -2.75 6.83 5.03
C ILE A 149 -4.16 7.38 4.98
N PHE A 150 -4.40 8.48 5.69
CA PHE A 150 -5.74 9.05 5.83
C PHE A 150 -5.74 10.47 5.32
N LEU A 151 -6.68 10.79 4.45
CA LEU A 151 -6.93 12.17 4.02
C LEU A 151 -8.07 12.73 4.84
N GLU A 152 -7.82 13.87 5.50
CA GLU A 152 -8.84 14.62 6.22
C GLU A 152 -9.55 15.57 5.25
N ASP A 153 -10.88 15.43 5.14
CA ASP A 153 -11.69 16.35 4.35
C ASP A 153 -11.97 17.66 5.11
N GLY A 154 -12.61 18.63 4.42
CA GLY A 154 -12.95 19.92 5.01
C GLY A 154 -13.96 19.85 6.19
N ALA A 155 -14.63 18.74 6.38
CA ALA A 155 -15.55 18.46 7.50
C ALA A 155 -14.89 17.69 8.64
N GLY A 156 -13.61 17.34 8.48
CA GLY A 156 -12.82 16.61 9.48
C GLY A 156 -13.00 15.09 9.47
N TRP A 157 -13.64 14.54 8.43
CA TRP A 157 -13.68 13.09 8.23
C TRP A 157 -12.39 12.59 7.61
N LEU A 158 -12.07 11.33 7.86
CA LEU A 158 -10.83 10.67 7.47
C LEU A 158 -11.13 9.52 6.50
N ASP A 159 -10.70 9.69 5.26
CA ASP A 159 -10.81 8.66 4.23
C ASP A 159 -9.50 7.85 4.18
N PRO A 160 -9.55 6.51 4.38
CA PRO A 160 -8.37 5.67 4.32
C PRO A 160 -7.95 5.42 2.87
N PHE A 161 -6.65 5.39 2.61
CA PHE A 161 -6.03 4.95 1.37
C PHE A 161 -4.97 3.90 1.69
N PHE A 162 -5.12 2.71 1.15
CA PHE A 162 -4.19 1.60 1.39
C PHE A 162 -2.94 1.75 0.54
N VAL A 163 -1.79 1.59 1.18
CA VAL A 163 -0.46 1.76 0.58
C VAL A 163 0.47 0.64 1.03
N ASP A 164 1.66 0.58 0.43
CA ASP A 164 2.72 -0.36 0.79
C ASP A 164 2.32 -1.82 0.60
N HIS A 165 2.12 -2.19 -0.66
CA HIS A 165 1.79 -3.55 -1.09
C HIS A 165 3.05 -4.41 -1.32
N GLY A 166 4.25 -3.87 -1.12
CA GLY A 166 5.51 -4.54 -1.39
C GLY A 166 5.72 -5.87 -0.67
N HIS A 167 5.02 -6.05 0.44
CA HIS A 167 5.07 -7.28 1.25
C HIS A 167 3.97 -8.30 0.94
N LEU A 168 3.17 -8.12 -0.12
CA LEU A 168 2.27 -9.15 -0.64
C LEU A 168 3.06 -10.32 -1.29
N PHE A 169 2.38 -11.38 -1.60
CA PHE A 169 2.88 -12.55 -2.33
C PHE A 169 4.16 -13.14 -1.69
N GLY A 170 4.11 -13.30 -0.37
CA GLY A 170 5.23 -13.84 0.39
C GLY A 170 6.39 -12.87 0.61
N GLY A 171 6.17 -11.57 0.39
CA GLY A 171 7.15 -10.51 0.60
C GLY A 171 8.05 -10.22 -0.59
N PRO A 172 8.89 -9.19 -0.46
CA PRO A 172 9.71 -8.70 -1.59
C PRO A 172 10.81 -9.67 -2.05
N GLU A 173 11.20 -10.63 -1.21
CA GLU A 173 12.12 -11.72 -1.57
C GLU A 173 11.37 -13.01 -1.96
N GLY A 174 10.07 -13.09 -1.68
CA GLY A 174 9.23 -14.27 -1.85
C GLY A 174 9.37 -15.29 -0.72
N GLY A 175 8.36 -16.15 -0.56
CA GLY A 175 8.40 -17.28 0.37
C GLY A 175 8.28 -16.93 1.86
N LEU A 176 8.17 -15.67 2.25
CA LEU A 176 7.91 -15.29 3.64
C LEU A 176 6.45 -15.57 3.99
N ARG A 177 6.26 -16.50 4.95
CA ARG A 177 4.92 -16.77 5.50
C ARG A 177 4.89 -16.32 6.94
N ARG A 178 4.24 -15.20 7.20
CA ARG A 178 3.94 -14.75 8.57
C ARG A 178 2.59 -15.28 9.02
N GLY A 179 2.40 -15.33 10.32
CA GLY A 179 1.15 -15.81 10.91
C GLY A 179 -0.04 -14.91 10.51
N PHE A 180 -1.22 -15.50 10.56
CA PHE A 180 -2.53 -14.93 10.20
C PHE A 180 -2.77 -13.47 10.68
N LEU A 181 -2.22 -13.10 11.84
CA LEU A 181 -2.40 -11.78 12.45
C LEU A 181 -1.43 -10.71 11.94
N ALA A 182 -0.34 -11.10 11.29
CA ALA A 182 0.74 -10.19 10.96
C ALA A 182 0.35 -9.16 9.89
N SER A 183 -0.63 -9.48 9.04
CA SER A 183 -1.05 -8.64 7.92
C SER A 183 -2.19 -7.64 8.23
N ARG A 184 -2.70 -7.61 9.45
CA ARG A 184 -3.74 -6.66 9.81
C ARG A 184 -3.22 -5.23 10.00
N TYR A 185 -4.09 -4.24 9.93
CA TYR A 185 -3.76 -2.90 10.38
C TYR A 185 -3.39 -2.91 11.88
N LEU A 186 -2.35 -2.17 12.24
CA LEU A 186 -1.69 -2.31 13.56
C LEU A 186 -2.62 -2.02 14.74
N ASP A 187 -3.53 -1.03 14.60
CA ASP A 187 -4.43 -0.65 15.67
C ASP A 187 -5.79 -1.37 15.53
N PRO A 188 -6.13 -2.31 16.43
CA PRO A 188 -7.35 -3.11 16.32
C PRO A 188 -8.65 -2.30 16.47
N ARG A 189 -8.60 -1.08 17.00
CA ARG A 189 -9.78 -0.20 17.14
C ARG A 189 -10.39 0.21 15.81
N ILE A 190 -9.65 0.06 14.69
CA ILE A 190 -10.17 0.29 13.35
C ILE A 190 -11.22 -0.75 12.95
N TYR A 191 -11.14 -1.97 13.51
CA TYR A 191 -12.02 -3.08 13.18
C TYR A 191 -13.31 -3.01 13.99
N GLN A 192 -14.27 -2.24 13.49
CA GLN A 192 -15.59 -2.18 14.11
C GLN A 192 -16.40 -3.45 13.81
N ARG A 193 -17.41 -3.72 14.64
CA ARG A 193 -18.29 -4.87 14.46
C ARG A 193 -19.04 -4.75 13.11
N LEU A 194 -18.98 -5.79 12.30
CA LEU A 194 -19.68 -5.87 11.03
C LEU A 194 -21.11 -6.38 11.20
N THR A 195 -22.01 -5.91 10.34
CA THR A 195 -23.32 -6.52 10.15
C THR A 195 -23.20 -7.77 9.27
N SER A 196 -24.24 -8.62 9.25
CA SER A 196 -24.28 -9.80 8.37
C SER A 196 -24.19 -9.43 6.88
N GLU A 197 -24.75 -8.29 6.49
CA GLU A 197 -24.67 -7.78 5.12
C GLU A 197 -23.25 -7.37 4.75
N GLN A 198 -22.55 -6.69 5.66
CA GLN A 198 -21.13 -6.32 5.46
C GLN A 198 -20.23 -7.56 5.36
N HIS A 199 -20.47 -8.61 6.17
CA HIS A 199 -19.74 -9.87 6.05
C HIS A 199 -19.92 -10.49 4.66
N LEU A 200 -21.12 -10.47 4.12
CA LEU A 200 -21.41 -11.00 2.79
C LEU A 200 -20.74 -10.13 1.72
N ALA A 201 -20.84 -8.81 1.82
CA ALA A 201 -20.24 -7.86 0.88
C ALA A 201 -18.72 -7.99 0.80
N ILE A 202 -18.03 -8.10 1.94
CA ILE A 202 -16.57 -8.30 2.00
C ILE A 202 -16.16 -9.56 1.22
N ARG A 203 -16.83 -10.70 1.45
CA ARG A 203 -16.52 -11.94 0.72
C ARG A 203 -16.85 -11.84 -0.78
N LYS A 204 -17.98 -11.22 -1.13
CA LYS A 204 -18.37 -11.01 -2.52
C LYS A 204 -17.35 -10.13 -3.25
N ASN A 205 -16.89 -9.05 -2.62
CA ASN A 205 -15.91 -8.15 -3.23
C ASN A 205 -14.54 -8.84 -3.39
N ALA A 206 -14.11 -9.63 -2.40
CA ALA A 206 -12.85 -10.37 -2.50
C ALA A 206 -12.91 -11.50 -3.57
N GLY A 207 -14.03 -12.22 -3.66
CA GLY A 207 -14.21 -13.35 -4.58
C GLY A 207 -14.72 -12.98 -5.98
N GLY A 208 -15.16 -11.74 -6.19
CA GLY A 208 -15.75 -11.27 -7.45
C GLY A 208 -14.75 -10.69 -8.45
N LEU A 209 -13.47 -11.06 -8.36
CA LEU A 209 -12.41 -10.52 -9.20
C LEU A 209 -12.49 -11.06 -10.64
N ASP A 210 -12.31 -10.17 -11.61
CA ASP A 210 -12.05 -10.55 -13.00
C ASP A 210 -10.58 -11.00 -13.14
N VAL A 211 -10.38 -12.31 -13.02
CA VAL A 211 -9.06 -12.95 -13.06
C VAL A 211 -8.36 -12.71 -14.40
N ASP A 212 -9.09 -12.74 -15.51
CA ASP A 212 -8.54 -12.50 -16.85
C ASP A 212 -8.05 -11.06 -17.00
N GLN A 213 -8.78 -10.10 -16.47
CA GLN A 213 -8.36 -8.70 -16.47
C GLN A 213 -7.11 -8.49 -15.62
N LEU A 214 -7.02 -9.17 -14.48
CA LEU A 214 -5.84 -9.09 -13.62
C LEU A 214 -4.61 -9.71 -14.29
N TRP A 215 -4.75 -10.83 -15.01
CA TRP A 215 -3.65 -11.42 -15.80
C TRP A 215 -3.18 -10.51 -16.94
N LYS A 216 -4.12 -9.86 -17.66
CA LYS A 216 -3.78 -8.83 -18.67
C LYS A 216 -3.00 -7.66 -18.07
N GLY A 217 -3.30 -7.29 -16.82
CA GLY A 217 -2.52 -6.28 -16.08
C GLY A 217 -1.07 -6.67 -15.90
N ILE A 218 -0.79 -7.95 -15.61
CA ILE A 218 0.58 -8.48 -15.49
C ILE A 218 1.31 -8.43 -16.83
N GLU A 219 0.66 -8.76 -17.92
CA GLU A 219 1.28 -8.71 -19.25
C GLU A 219 1.84 -7.32 -19.57
N ALA A 220 1.14 -6.28 -19.11
CA ALA A 220 1.51 -4.89 -19.32
C ALA A 220 2.66 -4.38 -18.40
N LEU A 221 3.08 -5.16 -17.40
CA LEU A 221 4.20 -4.80 -16.52
C LEU A 221 5.55 -4.92 -17.25
N PRO A 222 6.57 -4.14 -16.83
CA PRO A 222 7.95 -4.34 -17.28
C PRO A 222 8.39 -5.79 -17.06
N HIS A 223 9.12 -6.34 -18.02
CA HIS A 223 9.56 -7.74 -17.98
C HIS A 223 10.36 -8.05 -16.71
N ASP A 224 11.27 -7.15 -16.36
CA ASP A 224 12.20 -7.32 -15.23
C ASP A 224 11.53 -7.32 -13.84
N TRP A 225 10.24 -6.90 -13.78
CA TRP A 225 9.47 -6.97 -12.54
C TRP A 225 8.84 -8.35 -12.31
N LYS A 226 8.75 -9.19 -13.36
CA LYS A 226 8.03 -10.48 -13.36
C LYS A 226 8.97 -11.63 -13.03
N THR A 227 9.22 -11.84 -11.74
CA THR A 227 9.99 -13.02 -11.30
C THR A 227 9.10 -14.26 -11.25
N THR A 228 9.69 -15.45 -11.42
CA THR A 228 8.97 -16.72 -11.34
C THR A 228 8.31 -16.91 -9.98
N SER A 229 8.99 -16.53 -8.89
CA SER A 229 8.45 -16.63 -7.53
C SER A 229 7.24 -15.73 -7.34
N ALA A 230 7.30 -14.47 -7.78
CA ALA A 230 6.20 -13.53 -7.67
C ALA A 230 4.96 -13.98 -8.45
N LEU A 231 5.15 -14.51 -9.67
CA LEU A 231 4.05 -15.05 -10.48
C LEU A 231 3.40 -16.28 -9.84
N SER A 232 4.18 -17.18 -9.25
CA SER A 232 3.68 -18.38 -8.56
C SER A 232 2.84 -18.00 -7.34
N GLU A 233 3.34 -17.12 -6.48
CA GLU A 233 2.61 -16.65 -5.29
C GLU A 233 1.33 -15.87 -5.66
N TYR A 234 1.37 -15.13 -6.76
CA TYR A 234 0.20 -14.44 -7.28
C TYR A 234 -0.89 -15.41 -7.77
N ALA A 235 -0.50 -16.47 -8.51
CA ALA A 235 -1.44 -17.50 -8.95
C ALA A 235 -2.11 -18.19 -7.75
N GLU A 236 -1.35 -18.48 -6.69
CA GLU A 236 -1.89 -19.02 -5.44
C GLU A 236 -2.85 -18.05 -4.76
N CYS A 237 -2.54 -16.76 -4.74
CA CYS A 237 -3.43 -15.72 -4.21
C CYS A 237 -4.77 -15.71 -4.95
N LEU A 238 -4.77 -15.71 -6.28
CA LEU A 238 -6.01 -15.73 -7.08
C LEU A 238 -6.83 -17.00 -6.82
N SER A 239 -6.18 -18.15 -6.71
CA SER A 239 -6.85 -19.40 -6.35
C SER A 239 -7.56 -19.30 -5.00
N ARG A 240 -6.92 -18.74 -3.99
CA ARG A 240 -7.50 -18.52 -2.65
C ARG A 240 -8.66 -17.53 -2.68
N LEU A 241 -8.55 -16.44 -3.43
CA LEU A 241 -9.60 -15.43 -3.57
C LEU A 241 -10.82 -15.99 -4.33
N SER A 242 -10.64 -16.99 -5.19
CA SER A 242 -11.71 -17.65 -5.92
C SER A 242 -12.41 -18.75 -5.09
N ASP A 243 -11.86 -19.17 -3.96
CA ASP A 243 -12.45 -20.20 -3.09
C ASP A 243 -13.38 -19.58 -2.04
N SER A 244 -14.67 -19.58 -2.33
CA SER A 244 -15.71 -19.01 -1.46
C SER A 244 -15.78 -19.65 -0.07
N LYS A 245 -15.47 -20.96 0.05
CA LYS A 245 -15.45 -21.67 1.33
C LYS A 245 -14.24 -21.26 2.16
N LEU A 246 -13.09 -21.12 1.51
CA LEU A 246 -11.88 -20.61 2.17
C LEU A 246 -12.09 -19.18 2.68
N LEU A 247 -12.67 -18.29 1.84
CA LEU A 247 -12.97 -16.92 2.26
C LEU A 247 -13.90 -16.86 3.47
N GLN A 248 -14.93 -17.74 3.53
CA GLN A 248 -15.81 -17.84 4.70
C GLN A 248 -15.01 -18.23 5.94
N ASN A 249 -14.20 -19.29 5.86
CA ASN A 249 -13.40 -19.78 6.99
C ASN A 249 -12.40 -18.71 7.51
N ILE A 250 -11.80 -17.96 6.57
CA ILE A 250 -10.89 -16.87 6.93
C ILE A 250 -11.64 -15.78 7.69
N VAL A 251 -12.79 -15.31 7.18
CA VAL A 251 -13.60 -14.28 7.85
C VAL A 251 -14.03 -14.73 9.24
N ASP A 252 -14.49 -15.96 9.40
CA ASP A 252 -14.88 -16.51 10.71
C ASP A 252 -13.69 -16.53 11.68
N THR A 253 -12.51 -16.86 11.19
CA THR A 253 -11.27 -16.86 11.99
C THR A 253 -10.86 -15.43 12.37
N MET A 254 -10.99 -14.46 11.47
CA MET A 254 -10.74 -13.03 11.75
C MET A 254 -11.64 -12.53 12.88
N LEU A 255 -12.93 -12.85 12.83
CA LEU A 255 -13.90 -12.47 13.87
C LEU A 255 -13.56 -13.08 15.22
N CYS A 256 -13.26 -14.38 15.26
CA CYS A 256 -12.86 -15.06 16.49
C CYS A 256 -11.59 -14.46 17.11
N THR A 257 -10.64 -14.06 16.25
CA THR A 257 -9.37 -13.48 16.66
C THR A 257 -9.56 -12.13 17.34
N LEU A 258 -10.30 -11.21 16.70
CA LEU A 258 -10.55 -9.90 17.28
C LEU A 258 -11.42 -9.96 18.54
N ALA A 259 -12.32 -10.93 18.65
CA ALA A 259 -13.09 -11.15 19.88
C ALA A 259 -12.20 -11.54 21.07
N ARG A 260 -11.13 -12.30 20.83
CA ARG A 260 -10.12 -12.68 21.84
C ARG A 260 -9.24 -11.48 22.23
N ASP A 261 -8.75 -10.72 21.24
CA ASP A 261 -7.91 -9.54 21.48
C ASP A 261 -8.66 -8.48 22.32
N ASN A 262 -9.90 -8.19 21.99
CA ASN A 262 -10.74 -7.27 22.75
C ASN A 262 -11.06 -7.76 24.18
N GLY A 263 -10.99 -9.07 24.42
CA GLY A 263 -11.11 -9.67 25.74
C GLY A 263 -9.83 -9.56 26.58
N LEU A 264 -8.67 -9.65 25.92
CA LEU A 264 -7.36 -9.55 26.59
C LEU A 264 -7.02 -8.10 27.00
N GLU A 265 -7.41 -7.10 26.22
CA GLU A 265 -7.21 -5.68 26.58
C GLU A 265 -7.95 -5.25 27.86
N ARG A 266 -8.96 -6.01 28.30
CA ARG A 266 -9.65 -5.76 29.59
C ARG A 266 -8.84 -6.25 30.80
N LEU A 267 -7.75 -6.98 30.60
CA LEU A 267 -6.97 -7.62 31.66
C LEU A 267 -5.57 -7.03 31.83
N GLU A 268 -5.08 -6.16 30.94
CA GLU A 268 -3.78 -5.53 31.08
C GLU A 268 -3.87 -4.09 31.63
N PRO A 269 -3.11 -3.74 32.69
CA PRO A 269 -3.01 -2.37 33.17
C PRO A 269 -2.17 -1.54 32.20
N GLN A 270 -2.65 -0.34 31.92
CA GLN A 270 -2.05 0.67 31.06
C GLN A 270 -0.59 0.96 31.45
N PHE A 271 0.38 0.39 30.75
CA PHE A 271 1.75 0.88 30.78
C PHE A 271 2.00 1.81 29.60
N GLY A 272 2.14 3.10 29.93
CA GLY A 272 2.36 4.17 28.96
C GLY A 272 3.68 4.03 28.20
N ARG A 273 3.60 3.86 26.90
CA ARG A 273 4.64 4.31 25.97
C ARG A 273 4.01 5.25 24.96
N LYS A 274 4.36 6.52 25.04
CA LYS A 274 4.02 7.51 24.02
C LYS A 274 4.77 7.17 22.72
N PRO A 275 4.09 6.96 21.59
CA PRO A 275 4.78 6.90 20.30
C PRO A 275 5.28 8.30 19.92
N PRO A 276 6.40 8.42 19.18
CA PRO A 276 6.90 9.70 18.72
C PRO A 276 5.94 10.32 17.70
N VAL A 277 5.47 11.52 18.00
CA VAL A 277 4.65 12.33 17.09
C VAL A 277 5.55 12.94 16.04
N ALA A 278 5.53 12.41 14.81
CA ALA A 278 6.15 13.07 13.68
C ALA A 278 5.12 14.01 13.01
N VAL A 279 5.14 15.27 13.38
CA VAL A 279 4.39 16.33 12.70
C VAL A 279 5.23 16.80 11.51
N LEU A 280 4.78 16.53 10.30
CA LEU A 280 5.37 17.13 9.10
C LEU A 280 5.01 18.62 9.06
N ARG A 281 6.02 19.49 9.13
CA ARG A 281 5.84 20.94 8.99
C ARG A 281 5.44 21.29 7.55
N PRO A 282 4.44 22.14 7.32
CA PRO A 282 4.08 22.62 5.99
C PRO A 282 5.12 23.67 5.55
N GLY A 283 5.82 23.39 4.49
CA GLY A 283 6.84 24.27 3.96
C GLY A 283 7.10 24.13 2.48
N VAL A 284 6.03 24.04 1.66
CA VAL A 284 6.12 24.25 0.20
C VAL A 284 4.83 24.93 -0.23
N GLN A 285 4.92 26.12 -0.82
CA GLN A 285 3.79 26.83 -1.40
C GLN A 285 3.15 25.99 -2.52
N ALA A 286 1.88 25.66 -2.34
CA ALA A 286 1.09 24.88 -3.28
C ALA A 286 0.73 25.74 -4.49
N THR A 287 1.29 25.43 -5.65
CA THR A 287 0.67 25.78 -6.93
C THR A 287 -0.53 24.85 -7.14
N LYS A 288 -1.67 25.43 -7.56
CA LYS A 288 -2.91 24.71 -7.89
C LYS A 288 -2.60 23.49 -8.77
N LEU A 289 -2.75 22.31 -8.23
CA LEU A 289 -2.59 21.03 -8.91
C LEU A 289 -3.96 20.36 -9.14
N ASP A 290 -4.15 19.96 -10.37
CA ASP A 290 -5.36 19.37 -10.96
C ASP A 290 -5.78 18.06 -10.25
N CYS A 291 -7.07 17.89 -9.96
CA CYS A 291 -7.69 16.75 -9.24
C CYS A 291 -7.60 15.39 -9.95
N ARG A 292 -6.54 15.07 -10.69
CA ARG A 292 -6.44 13.84 -11.50
C ARG A 292 -5.88 12.63 -10.77
N CYS A 293 -5.56 12.72 -9.49
CA CYS A 293 -4.96 11.61 -8.72
C CYS A 293 -5.95 10.80 -7.90
N VAL A 294 -7.21 11.21 -7.81
CA VAL A 294 -8.24 10.55 -7.00
C VAL A 294 -9.44 10.22 -7.91
N ALA A 295 -9.62 8.99 -8.23
CA ALA A 295 -10.71 8.17 -8.75
C ALA A 295 -10.24 7.18 -9.81
#